data_6bd7982a29cc5c18bd4305a9d0b33eb4
#
_entry.id   6bd7982a29cc5c18bd4305a9d0b33eb4
#
_cell.length_a   1.000
_cell.length_b   1.000
_cell.length_c   1.000
_cell.angle_alpha   90.00
_cell.angle_beta   90.00
_cell.angle_gamma   90.00
#
_symmetry.space_group_name_H-M   'P 1'
#
loop_
_entity.id
_entity.type
_entity.pdbx_description
1 polymer ?
#
loop_
_entity_poly.entity_id
_entity_poly.type
_entity_poly.pdbx_seq_one_letter_code
_entity_poly.pdbx_strand_id
1 'polypeptide(L)'
;MLHSGMVLAAPQSGSGKTTITCALLAAMKNRKLAVRAFKSGPDYIDPMFHRQVIGVPSRNLDTFFSGADQIRELYGYDRESFSYSVIEGAMGLYDGLGGTQKEGSAYHLAQTLDLPVVLVLDARGMGRTMVALLAGILQYDRDHRIIGVILNRTSEGFCRTMTPVIEEELGLPVLGCFPVQKSLHLESRHLGLKMPQEMEGLRQQVNQAAEKLEETADLDRMLQLLQSWALLHAFRDGKTKLPKLQEPGKDKGVLQKKKKQQEECPVIAVAKDEAFCFYYEDNLRLLEAYGGKLVWFSPLAQEKIPEEADALLLGGGYPELCARQLSENVSMRNSIREAIENGMPSVAECGGFMYLHESMTDEEGENWPMAGIITGSCHNRGKLVRFGYVNVTEQTSHFLAGKPVRAHEFHYYDSDNNGESCVAVKPVRGTSWTCIHEDDRNWWGYPHLYYPSNPAFVEHFVQAARLYHRERNAK
;
A
#
# COMPACT_ATOMS: atom_id res chain seq x y z
N MET A 1 -13.01 1.08 24.47
CA MET A 1 -13.09 -0.38 24.24
C MET A 1 -11.68 -0.93 24.02
N LEU A 2 -11.43 -2.18 24.40
CA LEU A 2 -10.16 -2.84 24.09
C LEU A 2 -10.08 -3.06 22.59
N HIS A 3 -9.01 -2.55 21.94
CA HIS A 3 -8.78 -2.76 20.52
C HIS A 3 -8.11 -4.11 20.28
N SER A 4 -8.65 -4.91 19.39
CA SER A 4 -8.12 -6.22 19.03
C SER A 4 -7.67 -6.23 17.58
N GLY A 5 -6.48 -6.76 17.31
CA GLY A 5 -5.95 -6.88 15.96
C GLY A 5 -5.44 -8.26 15.66
N MET A 6 -5.30 -8.59 14.38
CA MET A 6 -4.68 -9.83 13.91
C MET A 6 -3.96 -9.64 12.59
N VAL A 7 -3.04 -10.56 12.31
CA VAL A 7 -2.46 -10.77 10.98
C VAL A 7 -3.09 -12.01 10.37
N LEU A 8 -3.72 -11.88 9.22
CA LEU A 8 -4.21 -12.99 8.41
C LEU A 8 -3.11 -13.39 7.43
N ALA A 9 -2.53 -14.55 7.61
CA ALA A 9 -1.39 -15.02 6.85
C ALA A 9 -1.60 -16.43 6.30
N ALA A 10 -0.69 -16.90 5.45
CA ALA A 10 -0.76 -18.24 4.89
C ALA A 10 0.64 -18.81 4.73
N PRO A 11 0.80 -20.13 4.58
CA PRO A 11 2.10 -20.75 4.34
C PRO A 11 2.78 -20.27 3.04
N GLN A 12 2.01 -19.89 2.04
CA GLN A 12 2.51 -19.47 0.72
C GLN A 12 1.57 -18.49 0.00
N SER A 13 2.07 -17.86 -1.06
CA SER A 13 1.26 -17.08 -2.00
C SER A 13 0.20 -17.98 -2.67
N GLY A 14 -0.92 -17.37 -3.09
CA GLY A 14 -1.99 -18.09 -3.79
C GLY A 14 -2.89 -18.94 -2.88
N SER A 15 -2.69 -18.96 -1.57
CA SER A 15 -3.53 -19.71 -0.60
C SER A 15 -4.93 -19.11 -0.40
N GLY A 16 -5.24 -17.95 -1.01
CA GLY A 16 -6.55 -17.28 -0.93
C GLY A 16 -6.69 -16.30 0.22
N LYS A 17 -5.58 -15.77 0.76
CA LYS A 17 -5.59 -14.72 1.81
C LYS A 17 -6.51 -13.56 1.44
N THR A 18 -6.33 -12.97 0.28
CA THR A 18 -7.10 -11.79 -0.18
C THR A 18 -8.59 -12.07 -0.19
N THR A 19 -9.01 -13.23 -0.72
CA THR A 19 -10.42 -13.65 -0.72
C THR A 19 -11.00 -13.74 0.70
N ILE A 20 -10.27 -14.41 1.60
CA ILE A 20 -10.70 -14.55 3.00
C ILE A 20 -10.68 -13.20 3.73
N THR A 21 -9.67 -12.35 3.49
CA THR A 21 -9.60 -11.00 4.06
C THR A 21 -10.81 -10.18 3.62
N CYS A 22 -11.11 -10.15 2.32
CA CYS A 22 -12.26 -9.39 1.79
C CYS A 22 -13.60 -9.89 2.37
N ALA A 23 -13.79 -11.22 2.41
CA ALA A 23 -14.98 -11.82 3.00
C ALA A 23 -15.11 -11.49 4.49
N LEU A 24 -14.02 -11.58 5.24
CA LEU A 24 -13.97 -11.27 6.66
C LEU A 24 -14.26 -9.80 6.96
N LEU A 25 -13.61 -8.88 6.23
CA LEU A 25 -13.85 -7.43 6.39
C LEU A 25 -15.31 -7.08 6.10
N ALA A 26 -15.90 -7.66 5.06
CA ALA A 26 -17.32 -7.45 4.74
C ALA A 26 -18.23 -8.05 5.81
N ALA A 27 -17.97 -9.28 6.30
CA ALA A 27 -18.72 -9.89 7.39
C ALA A 27 -18.66 -9.05 8.67
N MET A 28 -17.47 -8.61 9.08
CA MET A 28 -17.30 -7.73 10.24
C MET A 28 -18.06 -6.40 10.08
N LYS A 29 -18.00 -5.79 8.89
CA LYS A 29 -18.77 -4.58 8.57
C LYS A 29 -20.29 -4.82 8.63
N ASN A 30 -20.78 -5.94 8.07
CA ASN A 30 -22.19 -6.34 8.11
C ASN A 30 -22.67 -6.55 9.55
N ARG A 31 -21.81 -7.05 10.44
CA ARG A 31 -22.03 -7.12 11.89
C ARG A 31 -21.95 -5.76 12.60
N LYS A 32 -21.71 -4.66 11.86
CA LYS A 32 -21.56 -3.29 12.38
C LYS A 32 -20.38 -3.14 13.36
N LEU A 33 -19.35 -3.95 13.19
CA LEU A 33 -18.13 -3.82 13.96
C LEU A 33 -17.28 -2.67 13.36
N ALA A 34 -16.72 -1.84 14.24
CA ALA A 34 -15.80 -0.79 13.83
C ALA A 34 -14.43 -1.43 13.48
N VAL A 35 -14.24 -1.76 12.20
CA VAL A 35 -13.07 -2.45 11.67
C VAL A 35 -12.27 -1.57 10.71
N ARG A 36 -10.97 -1.67 10.76
CA ARG A 36 -10.02 -1.14 9.77
C ARG A 36 -9.12 -2.25 9.25
N ALA A 37 -8.56 -2.06 8.07
CA ALA A 37 -7.68 -3.01 7.43
C ALA A 37 -6.27 -2.43 7.20
N PHE A 38 -5.32 -3.33 7.07
CA PHE A 38 -3.98 -3.01 6.58
C PHE A 38 -3.51 -4.10 5.61
N LYS A 39 -2.63 -3.70 4.69
CA LYS A 39 -1.87 -4.63 3.87
C LYS A 39 -0.42 -4.64 4.31
N SER A 40 0.13 -5.82 4.61
CA SER A 40 1.56 -6.01 4.76
C SER A 40 2.23 -5.88 3.39
N GLY A 41 3.28 -5.06 3.31
CA GLY A 41 4.00 -4.86 2.05
C GLY A 41 3.52 -3.69 1.21
N PRO A 42 4.13 -3.49 0.02
CA PRO A 42 4.00 -2.28 -0.80
C PRO A 42 2.81 -2.27 -1.76
N ASP A 43 1.89 -3.20 -1.65
CA ASP A 43 0.75 -3.39 -2.55
C ASP A 43 -0.25 -2.22 -2.46
N TYR A 44 -0.61 -1.63 -3.59
CA TYR A 44 -1.61 -0.55 -3.68
C TYR A 44 -3.03 -1.07 -3.86
N ILE A 45 -3.20 -2.22 -4.52
CA ILE A 45 -4.47 -2.71 -5.03
C ILE A 45 -5.37 -3.21 -3.90
N ASP A 46 -4.83 -4.05 -3.00
CA ASP A 46 -5.63 -4.58 -1.89
C ASP A 46 -6.16 -3.47 -0.96
N PRO A 47 -5.35 -2.45 -0.53
CA PRO A 47 -5.89 -1.32 0.22
C PRO A 47 -6.94 -0.49 -0.55
N MET A 48 -6.78 -0.33 -1.86
CA MET A 48 -7.79 0.34 -2.70
C MET A 48 -9.09 -0.49 -2.73
N PHE A 49 -8.99 -1.79 -2.90
CA PHE A 49 -10.15 -2.69 -2.89
C PHE A 49 -10.91 -2.64 -1.56
N HIS A 50 -10.20 -2.69 -0.45
CA HIS A 50 -10.80 -2.56 0.88
C HIS A 50 -11.58 -1.25 1.04
N ARG A 51 -11.02 -0.13 0.56
CA ARG A 51 -11.68 1.18 0.67
C ARG A 51 -12.83 1.35 -0.30
N GLN A 52 -12.64 1.04 -1.59
CA GLN A 52 -13.59 1.38 -2.64
C GLN A 52 -14.71 0.36 -2.78
N VAL A 53 -14.40 -0.94 -2.65
CA VAL A 53 -15.39 -2.02 -2.81
C VAL A 53 -16.05 -2.34 -1.49
N ILE A 54 -15.26 -2.61 -0.44
CA ILE A 54 -15.81 -3.04 0.86
C ILE A 54 -16.24 -1.82 1.70
N GLY A 55 -15.57 -0.67 1.52
CA GLY A 55 -15.81 0.55 2.29
C GLY A 55 -15.26 0.43 3.72
N VAL A 56 -14.11 -0.23 3.88
CA VAL A 56 -13.33 -0.33 5.12
C VAL A 56 -12.05 0.47 4.95
N PRO A 57 -11.70 1.40 5.86
CA PRO A 57 -10.43 2.12 5.80
C PRO A 57 -9.25 1.15 5.78
N SER A 58 -8.32 1.38 4.86
CA SER A 58 -7.17 0.49 4.68
C SER A 58 -5.91 1.25 4.28
N ARG A 59 -4.76 0.83 4.84
CA ARG A 59 -3.43 1.41 4.59
C ARG A 59 -2.39 0.30 4.49
N ASN A 60 -1.15 0.67 4.21
CA ASN A 60 -0.03 -0.26 4.22
C ASN A 60 0.70 -0.23 5.56
N LEU A 61 1.19 -1.40 5.99
CA LEU A 61 2.18 -1.52 7.06
C LEU A 61 3.31 -2.41 6.56
N ASP A 62 4.52 -1.86 6.53
CA ASP A 62 5.65 -2.55 5.92
C ASP A 62 6.91 -2.33 6.76
N THR A 63 7.44 -3.42 7.32
CA THR A 63 8.62 -3.40 8.18
C THR A 63 9.94 -3.22 7.42
N PHE A 64 9.93 -3.25 6.08
CA PHE A 64 11.02 -2.75 5.28
C PHE A 64 10.94 -1.22 5.15
N PHE A 65 9.79 -0.66 4.85
CA PHE A 65 9.62 0.78 4.69
C PHE A 65 9.83 1.55 6.00
N SER A 66 9.42 0.98 7.12
CA SER A 66 9.39 1.64 8.41
C SER A 66 10.07 0.82 9.51
N GLY A 67 10.77 1.49 10.41
CA GLY A 67 11.29 0.87 11.62
C GLY A 67 10.18 0.48 12.60
N ALA A 68 10.50 -0.35 13.59
CA ALA A 68 9.52 -0.91 14.53
C ALA A 68 8.69 0.16 15.25
N ASP A 69 9.30 1.25 15.70
CA ASP A 69 8.59 2.32 16.41
C ASP A 69 7.64 3.08 15.48
N GLN A 70 8.05 3.37 14.25
CA GLN A 70 7.22 3.99 13.24
C GLN A 70 6.04 3.08 12.83
N ILE A 71 6.26 1.77 12.72
CA ILE A 71 5.18 0.79 12.47
C ILE A 71 4.15 0.81 13.61
N ARG A 72 4.58 0.87 14.88
CA ARG A 72 3.68 0.97 16.03
C ARG A 72 2.89 2.27 16.02
N GLU A 73 3.54 3.36 15.66
CA GLU A 73 2.91 4.67 15.53
C GLU A 73 1.86 4.67 14.41
N LEU A 74 2.19 4.22 13.22
CA LEU A 74 1.27 4.10 12.09
C LEU A 74 0.07 3.18 12.41
N TYR A 75 0.33 2.06 13.09
CA TYR A 75 -0.73 1.17 13.56
C TYR A 75 -1.56 1.81 14.68
N GLY A 76 -0.96 2.62 15.53
CA GLY A 76 -1.62 3.35 16.62
C GLY A 76 -2.52 4.48 16.16
N TYR A 77 -2.28 5.03 14.98
CA TYR A 77 -3.03 6.16 14.45
C TYR A 77 -4.52 5.81 14.27
N ASP A 78 -5.41 6.69 14.72
CA ASP A 78 -6.88 6.52 14.71
C ASP A 78 -7.40 5.23 15.41
N ARG A 79 -6.56 4.54 16.17
CA ARG A 79 -6.92 3.28 16.84
C ARG A 79 -8.18 3.40 17.70
N GLU A 80 -8.40 4.54 18.30
CA GLU A 80 -9.55 4.80 19.19
C GLU A 80 -10.91 4.74 18.46
N SER A 81 -10.90 4.98 17.14
CA SER A 81 -12.09 4.94 16.28
C SER A 81 -12.50 3.52 15.89
N PHE A 82 -11.66 2.51 16.16
CA PHE A 82 -11.87 1.15 15.70
C PHE A 82 -11.77 0.13 16.84
N SER A 83 -12.64 -0.88 16.82
CA SER A 83 -12.59 -2.00 17.77
C SER A 83 -11.65 -3.11 17.26
N TYR A 84 -11.51 -3.24 15.94
CA TYR A 84 -10.74 -4.31 15.31
C TYR A 84 -9.82 -3.80 14.21
N SER A 85 -8.66 -4.49 14.06
CA SER A 85 -7.76 -4.32 12.92
C SER A 85 -7.46 -5.67 12.28
N VAL A 86 -7.61 -5.75 10.96
CA VAL A 86 -7.21 -6.93 10.18
C VAL A 86 -6.03 -6.54 9.28
N ILE A 87 -4.91 -7.23 9.43
CA ILE A 87 -3.73 -7.04 8.58
C ILE A 87 -3.64 -8.21 7.61
N GLU A 88 -3.80 -7.97 6.33
CA GLU A 88 -3.55 -8.98 5.31
C GLU A 88 -2.05 -9.15 5.08
N GLY A 89 -1.53 -10.35 5.33
CA GLY A 89 -0.14 -10.70 5.07
C GLY A 89 0.18 -10.81 3.58
N ALA A 90 1.37 -10.39 3.18
CA ALA A 90 1.90 -10.64 1.84
C ALA A 90 2.68 -11.96 1.83
N MET A 91 2.77 -12.59 0.66
CA MET A 91 3.55 -13.82 0.43
C MET A 91 3.24 -14.95 1.43
N GLY A 92 4.21 -15.78 1.79
CA GLY A 92 4.11 -16.71 2.90
C GLY A 92 4.38 -16.05 4.25
N LEU A 93 3.91 -16.66 5.33
CA LEU A 93 3.97 -16.12 6.69
C LEU A 93 5.38 -15.64 7.07
N TYR A 94 6.41 -16.42 6.72
CA TYR A 94 7.80 -16.15 7.05
C TYR A 94 8.63 -15.58 5.91
N ASP A 95 8.03 -15.40 4.72
CA ASP A 95 8.71 -14.93 3.52
C ASP A 95 8.89 -13.40 3.58
N GLY A 96 10.09 -12.96 3.87
CA GLY A 96 10.45 -11.55 3.93
C GLY A 96 11.43 -11.15 2.84
N LEU A 97 12.38 -10.31 3.17
CA LEU A 97 13.31 -9.72 2.20
C LEU A 97 14.12 -10.78 1.46
N GLY A 98 14.06 -10.72 0.13
CA GLY A 98 14.74 -11.66 -0.75
C GLY A 98 14.23 -13.11 -0.67
N GLY A 99 13.13 -13.36 0.03
CA GLY A 99 12.56 -14.69 0.26
C GLY A 99 13.37 -15.56 1.24
N THR A 100 14.40 -15.02 1.86
CA THR A 100 15.31 -15.75 2.75
C THR A 100 15.40 -15.17 4.16
N GLN A 101 15.00 -13.92 4.33
CA GLN A 101 15.01 -13.22 5.61
C GLN A 101 13.61 -13.17 6.20
N LYS A 102 13.50 -13.08 7.53
CA LYS A 102 12.21 -12.88 8.21
C LYS A 102 11.76 -11.43 8.19
N GLU A 103 12.72 -10.49 8.12
CA GLU A 103 12.49 -9.06 8.02
C GLU A 103 11.64 -8.77 6.77
N GLY A 104 10.63 -7.94 6.93
CA GLY A 104 9.65 -7.66 5.86
C GLY A 104 8.55 -8.70 5.71
N SER A 105 8.56 -9.81 6.48
CA SER A 105 7.50 -10.81 6.43
C SER A 105 6.27 -10.43 7.25
N ALA A 106 5.15 -11.11 6.98
CA ALA A 106 3.93 -10.98 7.77
C ALA A 106 4.15 -11.37 9.24
N TYR A 107 5.02 -12.37 9.51
CA TYR A 107 5.38 -12.75 10.85
C TYR A 107 6.19 -11.68 11.59
N HIS A 108 7.16 -11.05 10.91
CA HIS A 108 7.93 -9.94 11.48
C HIS A 108 7.02 -8.75 11.84
N LEU A 109 6.01 -8.47 11.01
CA LEU A 109 5.01 -7.45 11.30
C LEU A 109 4.16 -7.83 12.53
N ALA A 110 3.71 -9.10 12.61
CA ALA A 110 2.99 -9.60 13.77
C ALA A 110 3.82 -9.50 15.08
N GLN A 111 5.12 -9.82 15.02
CA GLN A 111 6.04 -9.64 16.13
C GLN A 111 6.19 -8.17 16.53
N THR A 112 6.39 -7.28 15.55
CA THR A 112 6.58 -5.84 15.76
C THR A 112 5.39 -5.20 16.45
N LEU A 113 4.17 -5.65 16.13
CA LEU A 113 2.91 -5.11 16.65
C LEU A 113 2.36 -5.90 17.85
N ASP A 114 3.02 -6.98 18.22
CA ASP A 114 2.55 -7.94 19.24
C ASP A 114 1.14 -8.48 18.96
N LEU A 115 0.86 -8.81 17.71
CA LEU A 115 -0.42 -9.31 17.25
C LEU A 115 -0.43 -10.84 17.06
N PRO A 116 -1.59 -11.48 17.24
CA PRO A 116 -1.79 -12.88 16.89
C PRO A 116 -1.91 -13.06 15.38
N VAL A 117 -1.68 -14.30 14.94
CA VAL A 117 -1.79 -14.74 13.55
C VAL A 117 -2.94 -15.73 13.41
N VAL A 118 -3.80 -15.51 12.42
CA VAL A 118 -4.75 -16.50 11.93
C VAL A 118 -4.24 -17.02 10.59
N LEU A 119 -4.05 -18.35 10.47
CA LEU A 119 -3.57 -18.96 9.25
C LEU A 119 -4.73 -19.24 8.26
N VAL A 120 -4.50 -19.00 6.99
CA VAL A 120 -5.32 -19.49 5.88
C VAL A 120 -4.55 -20.61 5.19
N LEU A 121 -5.00 -21.84 5.34
CA LEU A 121 -4.40 -23.01 4.73
C LEU A 121 -5.17 -23.42 3.47
N ASP A 122 -4.52 -23.45 2.32
CA ASP A 122 -5.10 -24.09 1.12
C ASP A 122 -5.14 -25.62 1.32
N ALA A 123 -6.33 -26.13 1.57
CA ALA A 123 -6.55 -27.53 1.89
C ALA A 123 -6.84 -28.41 0.68
N ARG A 124 -6.72 -27.89 -0.56
CA ARG A 124 -6.98 -28.67 -1.79
C ARG A 124 -6.04 -29.85 -1.91
N GLY A 125 -6.62 -31.04 -2.10
CA GLY A 125 -5.87 -32.27 -2.31
C GLY A 125 -5.08 -32.74 -1.08
N MET A 126 -5.30 -32.12 0.10
CA MET A 126 -4.67 -32.52 1.35
C MET A 126 -5.61 -33.32 2.22
N GLY A 127 -5.09 -34.41 2.77
CA GLY A 127 -5.69 -35.15 3.89
C GLY A 127 -4.88 -34.86 5.16
N ARG A 128 -4.46 -35.94 5.83
CA ARG A 128 -3.67 -35.88 7.07
C ARG A 128 -2.32 -35.15 6.90
N THR A 129 -1.82 -35.00 5.67
CA THR A 129 -0.61 -34.21 5.36
C THR A 129 -0.71 -32.75 5.82
N MET A 130 -1.95 -32.17 5.86
CA MET A 130 -2.12 -30.82 6.39
C MET A 130 -1.76 -30.72 7.88
N VAL A 131 -1.97 -31.78 8.68
CA VAL A 131 -1.58 -31.82 10.08
C VAL A 131 -0.06 -31.73 10.22
N ALA A 132 0.68 -32.49 9.42
CA ALA A 132 2.14 -32.44 9.39
C ALA A 132 2.66 -31.05 8.98
N LEU A 133 2.04 -30.42 7.97
CA LEU A 133 2.39 -29.06 7.56
C LEU A 133 2.14 -28.04 8.68
N LEU A 134 0.96 -28.08 9.30
CA LEU A 134 0.61 -27.22 10.43
C LEU A 134 1.55 -27.46 11.62
N ALA A 135 1.87 -28.71 11.95
CA ALA A 135 2.83 -29.04 13.00
C ALA A 135 4.19 -28.40 12.76
N GLY A 136 4.72 -28.45 11.53
CA GLY A 136 5.97 -27.79 11.16
C GLY A 136 5.92 -26.28 11.31
N ILE A 137 4.82 -25.65 10.91
CA ILE A 137 4.61 -24.21 11.02
C ILE A 137 4.53 -23.81 12.51
N LEU A 138 3.78 -24.54 13.32
CA LEU A 138 3.65 -24.29 14.77
C LEU A 138 4.97 -24.49 15.51
N GLN A 139 5.75 -25.50 15.13
CA GLN A 139 7.09 -25.71 15.68
C GLN A 139 8.05 -24.56 15.34
N TYR A 140 7.86 -23.89 14.22
CA TYR A 140 8.64 -22.74 13.81
C TYR A 140 8.14 -21.42 14.44
N ASP A 141 6.89 -21.38 14.91
CA ASP A 141 6.28 -20.26 15.63
C ASP A 141 6.72 -20.25 17.12
N ARG A 142 7.93 -19.77 17.37
CA ARG A 142 8.50 -19.75 18.72
C ARG A 142 7.80 -18.81 19.69
N ASP A 143 7.08 -17.83 19.18
CA ASP A 143 6.37 -16.84 19.99
C ASP A 143 4.90 -17.22 20.23
N HIS A 144 4.46 -18.37 19.69
CA HIS A 144 3.11 -18.89 19.80
C HIS A 144 2.05 -17.89 19.39
N ARG A 145 2.28 -17.20 18.25
CA ARG A 145 1.38 -16.17 17.73
C ARG A 145 0.23 -16.76 16.92
N ILE A 146 0.36 -17.97 16.42
CA ILE A 146 -0.67 -18.64 15.62
C ILE A 146 -1.77 -19.15 16.55
N ILE A 147 -2.93 -18.48 16.51
CA ILE A 147 -4.06 -18.75 17.42
C ILE A 147 -5.19 -19.56 16.78
N GLY A 148 -5.12 -19.80 15.47
CA GLY A 148 -6.15 -20.57 14.77
C GLY A 148 -5.87 -20.67 13.28
N VAL A 149 -6.63 -21.55 12.61
CA VAL A 149 -6.53 -21.81 11.17
C VAL A 149 -7.90 -21.82 10.51
N ILE A 150 -7.99 -21.25 9.31
CA ILE A 150 -9.13 -21.37 8.38
C ILE A 150 -8.69 -22.29 7.25
N LEU A 151 -9.46 -23.38 7.02
CA LEU A 151 -9.21 -24.33 5.93
C LEU A 151 -9.87 -23.83 4.64
N ASN A 152 -9.06 -23.26 3.74
CA ASN A 152 -9.57 -22.72 2.48
C ASN A 152 -9.66 -23.79 1.39
N ARG A 153 -10.62 -23.62 0.46
CA ARG A 153 -10.85 -24.46 -0.71
C ARG A 153 -11.13 -25.92 -0.36
N THR A 154 -11.85 -26.16 0.72
CA THR A 154 -12.30 -27.50 1.14
C THR A 154 -13.80 -27.53 1.42
N SER A 155 -14.40 -28.72 1.43
CA SER A 155 -15.82 -28.86 1.75
C SER A 155 -16.06 -28.80 3.26
N GLU A 156 -17.26 -28.36 3.65
CA GLU A 156 -17.68 -28.33 5.06
C GLU A 156 -17.65 -29.74 5.72
N GLY A 157 -18.03 -30.77 4.96
CA GLY A 157 -17.98 -32.14 5.45
C GLY A 157 -16.56 -32.59 5.78
N PHE A 158 -15.61 -32.28 4.90
CA PHE A 158 -14.22 -32.60 5.13
C PHE A 158 -13.60 -31.76 6.26
N CYS A 159 -13.98 -30.49 6.34
CA CYS A 159 -13.56 -29.62 7.44
C CYS A 159 -14.01 -30.20 8.80
N ARG A 160 -15.30 -30.60 8.93
CA ARG A 160 -15.82 -31.26 10.14
C ARG A 160 -15.06 -32.53 10.52
N THR A 161 -14.59 -33.30 9.52
CA THR A 161 -13.78 -34.50 9.76
C THR A 161 -12.38 -34.17 10.24
N MET A 162 -11.74 -33.14 9.71
CA MET A 162 -10.38 -32.76 10.02
C MET A 162 -10.25 -31.89 11.28
N THR A 163 -11.28 -31.17 11.67
CA THR A 163 -11.27 -30.29 12.86
C THR A 163 -10.81 -31.03 14.11
N PRO A 164 -11.45 -32.13 14.55
CA PRO A 164 -11.00 -32.83 15.76
C PRO A 164 -9.57 -33.34 15.66
N VAL A 165 -9.14 -33.80 14.48
CA VAL A 165 -7.78 -34.32 14.26
C VAL A 165 -6.73 -33.21 14.46
N ILE A 166 -6.99 -32.00 13.91
CA ILE A 166 -6.09 -30.85 14.07
C ILE A 166 -6.09 -30.34 15.51
N GLU A 167 -7.26 -30.20 16.10
CA GLU A 167 -7.39 -29.65 17.46
C GLU A 167 -6.82 -30.60 18.52
N GLU A 168 -7.07 -31.92 18.43
CA GLU A 168 -6.55 -32.91 19.37
C GLU A 168 -5.03 -33.11 19.26
N GLU A 169 -4.48 -33.16 18.03
CA GLU A 169 -3.06 -33.44 17.84
C GLU A 169 -2.17 -32.20 17.98
N LEU A 170 -2.67 -31.02 17.60
CA LEU A 170 -1.87 -29.80 17.55
C LEU A 170 -2.28 -28.73 18.57
N GLY A 171 -3.42 -28.89 19.24
CA GLY A 171 -4.00 -27.84 20.09
C GLY A 171 -4.33 -26.55 19.32
N LEU A 172 -4.42 -26.61 17.99
CA LEU A 172 -4.67 -25.45 17.14
C LEU A 172 -6.16 -25.34 16.82
N PRO A 173 -6.87 -24.29 17.25
CA PRO A 173 -8.26 -24.05 16.91
C PRO A 173 -8.50 -24.00 15.41
N VAL A 174 -9.43 -24.81 14.89
CA VAL A 174 -9.95 -24.70 13.53
C VAL A 174 -11.12 -23.74 13.54
N LEU A 175 -10.94 -22.56 12.93
CA LEU A 175 -11.93 -21.48 12.88
C LEU A 175 -12.97 -21.69 11.79
N GLY A 176 -12.94 -22.83 11.11
CA GLY A 176 -13.85 -23.20 10.05
C GLY A 176 -13.17 -23.37 8.70
N CYS A 177 -13.98 -23.35 7.65
CA CYS A 177 -13.49 -23.50 6.29
C CYS A 177 -14.11 -22.47 5.33
N PHE A 178 -13.52 -22.37 4.16
CA PHE A 178 -14.10 -21.59 3.06
C PHE A 178 -14.09 -22.46 1.79
N PRO A 179 -15.26 -22.93 1.34
CA PRO A 179 -15.38 -23.76 0.14
C PRO A 179 -15.01 -23.00 -1.14
N VAL A 180 -14.64 -23.74 -2.18
CA VAL A 180 -14.39 -23.14 -3.50
C VAL A 180 -15.65 -22.45 -4.00
N GLN A 181 -15.58 -21.17 -4.25
CA GLN A 181 -16.66 -20.37 -4.82
C GLN A 181 -16.36 -20.14 -6.31
N LYS A 182 -17.09 -20.84 -7.19
CA LYS A 182 -16.89 -20.74 -8.66
C LYS A 182 -17.24 -19.36 -9.23
N SER A 183 -18.16 -18.65 -8.56
CA SER A 183 -18.63 -17.31 -8.94
C SER A 183 -17.74 -16.18 -8.39
N LEU A 184 -16.76 -16.48 -7.56
CA LEU A 184 -15.95 -15.49 -6.86
C LEU A 184 -14.65 -15.29 -7.62
N HIS A 185 -14.68 -14.34 -8.55
CA HIS A 185 -13.51 -13.86 -9.26
C HIS A 185 -13.18 -12.43 -8.78
N LEU A 186 -12.48 -12.34 -7.63
CA LEU A 186 -11.97 -11.06 -7.14
C LEU A 186 -10.69 -10.71 -7.94
N GLU A 187 -10.87 -10.43 -9.23
CA GLU A 187 -9.80 -9.87 -10.04
C GLU A 187 -9.64 -8.39 -9.68
N SER A 188 -8.61 -8.11 -8.89
CA SER A 188 -8.36 -6.76 -8.38
C SER A 188 -7.31 -5.99 -9.20
N ARG A 189 -6.64 -6.62 -10.17
CA ARG A 189 -5.45 -6.06 -10.83
C ARG A 189 -5.66 -4.70 -11.50
N HIS A 190 -6.86 -4.41 -12.00
CA HIS A 190 -7.18 -3.15 -12.69
C HIS A 190 -8.35 -2.42 -12.01
N LEU A 191 -8.34 -2.36 -10.68
CA LEU A 191 -9.43 -1.77 -9.92
C LEU A 191 -9.69 -0.30 -10.26
N GLY A 192 -8.64 0.46 -10.59
CA GLY A 192 -8.75 1.86 -11.03
C GLY A 192 -9.52 2.03 -12.34
N LEU A 193 -9.60 0.98 -13.17
CA LEU A 193 -10.24 0.98 -14.48
C LEU A 193 -11.68 0.43 -14.47
N LYS A 194 -12.20 0.04 -13.30
CA LYS A 194 -13.52 -0.58 -13.19
C LYS A 194 -14.65 0.43 -13.32
N MET A 195 -15.59 0.12 -14.20
CA MET A 195 -16.83 0.91 -14.35
C MET A 195 -17.72 0.81 -13.12
N PRO A 196 -18.61 1.80 -12.83
CA PRO A 196 -19.51 1.75 -11.69
C PRO A 196 -20.33 0.47 -11.57
N GLN A 197 -20.77 -0.11 -12.70
CA GLN A 197 -21.51 -1.38 -12.73
C GLN A 197 -20.63 -2.56 -12.34
N GLU A 198 -19.37 -2.58 -12.74
CA GLU A 198 -18.40 -3.61 -12.35
C GLU A 198 -18.06 -3.52 -10.87
N MET A 199 -17.97 -2.31 -10.32
CA MET A 199 -17.79 -2.09 -8.88
C MET A 199 -18.96 -2.64 -8.07
N GLU A 200 -20.19 -2.47 -8.55
CA GLU A 200 -21.37 -3.05 -7.90
C GLU A 200 -21.36 -4.59 -7.97
N GLY A 201 -20.98 -5.16 -9.10
CA GLY A 201 -20.77 -6.59 -9.24
C GLY A 201 -19.74 -7.15 -8.26
N LEU A 202 -18.61 -6.45 -8.06
CA LEU A 202 -17.60 -6.81 -7.06
C LEU A 202 -18.15 -6.75 -5.63
N ARG A 203 -18.94 -5.72 -5.28
CA ARG A 203 -19.59 -5.61 -3.96
C ARG A 203 -20.53 -6.78 -3.69
N GLN A 204 -21.32 -7.18 -4.69
CA GLN A 204 -22.21 -8.33 -4.58
C GLN A 204 -21.42 -9.62 -4.36
N GLN A 205 -20.34 -9.85 -5.11
CA GLN A 205 -19.47 -11.01 -4.93
C GLN A 205 -18.83 -11.02 -3.52
N VAL A 206 -18.34 -9.89 -3.05
CA VAL A 206 -17.75 -9.78 -1.70
C VAL A 206 -18.80 -10.05 -0.61
N ASN A 207 -20.05 -9.56 -0.76
CA ASN A 207 -21.13 -9.85 0.18
C ASN A 207 -21.49 -11.33 0.19
N GLN A 208 -21.59 -11.99 -0.96
CA GLN A 208 -21.81 -13.44 -1.05
C GLN A 208 -20.66 -14.23 -0.38
N ALA A 209 -19.42 -13.76 -0.54
CA ALA A 209 -18.27 -14.36 0.14
C ALA A 209 -18.36 -14.17 1.67
N ALA A 210 -18.83 -13.00 2.13
CA ALA A 210 -19.03 -12.72 3.54
C ALA A 210 -20.13 -13.62 4.15
N GLU A 211 -21.26 -13.75 3.48
CA GLU A 211 -22.36 -14.65 3.87
C GLU A 211 -21.85 -16.09 3.96
N LYS A 212 -21.09 -16.55 2.94
CA LYS A 212 -20.55 -17.91 2.96
C LYS A 212 -19.54 -18.11 4.09
N LEU A 213 -18.71 -17.11 4.40
CA LEU A 213 -17.77 -17.19 5.52
C LEU A 213 -18.52 -17.25 6.87
N GLU A 214 -19.60 -16.49 7.03
CA GLU A 214 -20.46 -16.54 8.23
C GLU A 214 -21.10 -17.91 8.44
N GLU A 215 -21.48 -18.60 7.36
CA GLU A 215 -22.07 -19.95 7.43
C GLU A 215 -21.03 -21.04 7.77
N THR A 216 -19.77 -20.87 7.36
CA THR A 216 -18.78 -21.96 7.36
C THR A 216 -17.60 -21.73 8.29
N ALA A 217 -17.49 -20.55 8.90
CA ALA A 217 -16.47 -20.21 9.88
C ALA A 217 -17.09 -19.71 11.19
N ASP A 218 -16.45 -20.05 12.30
CA ASP A 218 -16.83 -19.58 13.65
C ASP A 218 -16.18 -18.22 13.92
N LEU A 219 -16.79 -17.16 13.39
CA LEU A 219 -16.30 -15.79 13.58
C LEU A 219 -16.39 -15.35 15.04
N ASP A 220 -17.35 -15.86 15.81
CA ASP A 220 -17.49 -15.50 17.22
C ASP A 220 -16.32 -16.08 18.03
N ARG A 221 -15.96 -17.33 17.80
CA ARG A 221 -14.75 -17.95 18.38
C ARG A 221 -13.49 -17.19 18.00
N MET A 222 -13.36 -16.79 16.73
CA MET A 222 -12.24 -15.98 16.27
C MET A 222 -12.14 -14.65 17.03
N LEU A 223 -13.25 -13.91 17.13
CA LEU A 223 -13.29 -12.64 17.86
C LEU A 223 -12.98 -12.82 19.36
N GLN A 224 -13.44 -13.89 19.99
CA GLN A 224 -13.10 -14.23 21.38
C GLN A 224 -11.60 -14.48 21.55
N LEU A 225 -10.96 -15.22 20.64
CA LEU A 225 -9.50 -15.45 20.67
C LEU A 225 -8.72 -14.16 20.54
N LEU A 226 -9.15 -13.26 19.63
CA LEU A 226 -8.54 -11.94 19.46
C LEU A 226 -8.66 -11.07 20.72
N GLN A 227 -9.83 -11.07 21.36
CA GLN A 227 -10.06 -10.33 22.59
C GLN A 227 -9.22 -10.89 23.74
N SER A 228 -9.14 -12.23 23.85
CA SER A 228 -8.31 -12.92 24.86
C SER A 228 -6.83 -12.58 24.69
N TRP A 229 -6.34 -12.58 23.43
CA TRP A 229 -4.96 -12.15 23.13
C TRP A 229 -4.73 -10.71 23.56
N ALA A 230 -5.63 -9.79 23.16
CA ALA A 230 -5.49 -8.37 23.49
C ALA A 230 -5.51 -8.12 25.02
N LEU A 231 -6.32 -8.86 25.77
CA LEU A 231 -6.34 -8.79 27.25
C LEU A 231 -5.03 -9.26 27.86
N LEU A 232 -4.52 -10.43 27.45
CA LEU A 232 -3.27 -10.99 27.96
C LEU A 232 -2.08 -10.06 27.72
N HIS A 233 -2.02 -9.41 26.56
CA HIS A 233 -0.92 -8.54 26.18
C HIS A 233 -1.06 -7.11 26.73
N ALA A 234 -2.28 -6.61 26.96
CA ALA A 234 -2.49 -5.33 27.66
C ALA A 234 -1.92 -5.32 29.09
N PHE A 235 -1.92 -6.46 29.77
CA PHE A 235 -1.30 -6.59 31.10
C PHE A 235 0.23 -6.60 31.08
N ARG A 236 0.86 -7.01 29.96
CA ARG A 236 2.33 -6.95 29.79
C ARG A 236 2.83 -5.53 29.56
N ASP A 237 2.02 -4.69 28.88
CA ASP A 237 2.40 -3.33 28.47
C ASP A 237 2.13 -2.25 29.52
N GLY A 238 1.89 -2.57 30.78
CA GLY A 238 1.58 -1.62 31.87
C GLY A 238 2.47 -0.38 32.02
N LYS A 239 3.33 -0.08 31.02
CA LYS A 239 4.24 1.07 30.96
C LYS A 239 4.33 1.79 29.60
N THR A 240 3.70 1.32 28.55
CA THR A 240 3.78 2.01 27.25
C THR A 240 2.64 3.04 27.10
N LYS A 241 2.89 4.25 27.58
CA LYS A 241 2.27 5.41 26.91
C LYS A 241 2.73 5.34 25.45
N LEU A 242 1.78 5.13 24.52
CA LEU A 242 2.04 5.29 23.10
C LEU A 242 2.82 6.59 22.91
N PRO A 243 3.94 6.58 22.18
CA PRO A 243 4.59 7.83 21.81
C PRO A 243 3.50 8.67 21.15
N LYS A 244 3.21 9.83 21.72
CA LYS A 244 2.39 10.78 20.98
C LYS A 244 3.19 11.10 19.74
N LEU A 245 2.56 10.98 18.55
CA LEU A 245 3.05 11.64 17.35
C LEU A 245 3.57 12.99 17.81
N GLN A 246 4.87 13.19 17.74
CA GLN A 246 5.39 14.53 17.85
C GLN A 246 4.86 15.24 16.61
N GLU A 247 3.71 15.92 16.78
CA GLU A 247 3.35 16.96 15.82
C GLU A 247 4.62 17.79 15.65
N PRO A 248 5.15 17.94 14.45
CA PRO A 248 6.37 18.71 14.24
C PRO A 248 6.17 20.07 14.94
N GLY A 249 6.91 20.31 16.04
CA GLY A 249 7.04 21.64 16.63
C GLY A 249 6.05 22.03 17.73
N LYS A 250 5.87 21.23 18.80
CA LYS A 250 5.41 21.79 20.11
C LYS A 250 6.57 22.25 20.99
N ASP A 251 7.56 22.91 20.40
CA ASP A 251 8.41 23.84 21.16
C ASP A 251 7.70 25.21 21.25
N LYS A 252 7.47 25.68 22.47
CA LYS A 252 6.72 26.92 22.75
C LYS A 252 7.32 28.20 22.12
N GLY A 253 8.51 28.12 21.50
CA GLY A 253 9.14 29.17 20.69
C GLY A 253 8.67 29.26 19.24
N VAL A 254 7.94 28.26 18.75
CA VAL A 254 7.51 28.13 17.32
C VAL A 254 6.09 28.70 17.11
N LEU A 255 5.31 28.92 18.16
CA LEU A 255 3.92 29.42 18.07
C LEU A 255 3.81 30.82 17.42
N GLN A 256 4.83 31.63 17.47
CA GLN A 256 4.83 32.94 16.76
C GLN A 256 5.25 32.80 15.28
N LYS A 257 6.04 31.77 14.92
CA LYS A 257 6.31 31.43 13.51
C LYS A 257 5.11 30.73 12.84
N LYS A 258 4.30 29.94 13.60
CA LYS A 258 3.11 29.25 13.06
C LYS A 258 2.01 30.20 12.56
N LYS A 259 1.84 31.42 13.14
CA LYS A 259 0.86 32.39 12.63
C LYS A 259 1.23 32.97 11.26
N LYS A 260 2.52 33.11 10.93
CA LYS A 260 2.98 33.52 9.60
C LYS A 260 3.00 32.37 8.60
N GLN A 261 3.15 31.11 9.07
CA GLN A 261 3.12 29.92 8.19
C GLN A 261 1.71 29.48 7.79
N GLN A 262 0.65 29.91 8.49
CA GLN A 262 -0.73 29.62 8.12
C GLN A 262 -1.24 30.42 6.90
N GLU A 263 -0.52 31.46 6.48
CA GLU A 263 -0.90 32.28 5.32
C GLU A 263 -0.39 31.74 3.98
N GLU A 264 0.47 30.71 3.96
CA GLU A 264 1.07 30.17 2.71
C GLU A 264 1.06 28.64 2.70
N CYS A 265 -0.13 28.03 2.60
CA CYS A 265 -0.26 26.61 2.33
C CYS A 265 -0.18 26.37 0.82
N PRO A 266 0.93 25.85 0.27
CA PRO A 266 1.03 25.60 -1.16
C PRO A 266 0.04 24.52 -1.58
N VAL A 267 -0.54 24.68 -2.75
CA VAL A 267 -1.48 23.74 -3.34
C VAL A 267 -0.71 22.72 -4.17
N ILE A 268 -0.80 21.46 -3.78
CA ILE A 268 -0.22 20.33 -4.52
C ILE A 268 -1.34 19.67 -5.32
N ALA A 269 -1.30 19.81 -6.64
CA ALA A 269 -2.22 19.13 -7.53
C ALA A 269 -1.79 17.67 -7.72
N VAL A 270 -2.66 16.75 -7.33
CA VAL A 270 -2.42 15.32 -7.36
C VAL A 270 -3.25 14.67 -8.46
N ALA A 271 -2.61 14.04 -9.44
CA ALA A 271 -3.28 13.32 -10.49
C ALA A 271 -4.05 12.13 -9.93
N LYS A 272 -5.34 11.99 -10.23
CA LYS A 272 -6.15 10.89 -9.73
C LYS A 272 -7.30 10.56 -10.66
N ASP A 273 -7.12 9.48 -11.37
CA ASP A 273 -8.12 8.83 -12.22
C ASP A 273 -7.73 7.36 -12.42
N GLU A 274 -8.26 6.73 -13.48
CA GLU A 274 -7.96 5.33 -13.81
C GLU A 274 -6.49 5.12 -14.22
N ALA A 275 -5.86 6.12 -14.83
CA ALA A 275 -4.46 6.05 -15.23
C ALA A 275 -3.48 6.30 -14.07
N PHE A 276 -3.89 7.08 -13.06
CA PHE A 276 -3.04 7.52 -11.93
C PHE A 276 -3.75 7.26 -10.60
N CYS A 277 -3.51 6.13 -9.99
CA CYS A 277 -4.24 5.71 -8.78
C CYS A 277 -3.37 5.14 -7.66
N PHE A 278 -2.06 5.00 -7.84
CA PHE A 278 -1.16 4.39 -6.86
C PHE A 278 -0.54 5.43 -5.94
N TYR A 279 -1.14 5.57 -4.76
CA TYR A 279 -0.67 6.47 -3.70
C TYR A 279 -0.71 5.74 -2.35
N TYR A 280 0.40 5.79 -1.61
CA TYR A 280 0.36 5.44 -0.19
C TYR A 280 -0.36 6.53 0.59
N GLU A 281 -1.36 6.13 1.37
CA GLU A 281 -2.12 7.07 2.21
C GLU A 281 -1.22 7.85 3.18
N ASP A 282 -0.17 7.17 3.69
CA ASP A 282 0.77 7.80 4.60
C ASP A 282 1.69 8.83 3.90
N ASN A 283 1.95 8.69 2.59
CA ASN A 283 2.63 9.71 1.79
C ASN A 283 1.79 10.98 1.69
N LEU A 284 0.50 10.83 1.36
CA LEU A 284 -0.42 11.95 1.22
C LEU A 284 -0.59 12.71 2.55
N ARG A 285 -0.77 11.97 3.64
CA ARG A 285 -0.86 12.55 4.99
C ARG A 285 0.40 13.29 5.40
N LEU A 286 1.56 12.77 5.01
CA LEU A 286 2.82 13.44 5.32
C LEU A 286 2.94 14.78 4.57
N LEU A 287 2.52 14.84 3.30
CA LEU A 287 2.46 16.11 2.55
C LEU A 287 1.57 17.15 3.26
N GLU A 288 0.37 16.73 3.72
CA GLU A 288 -0.53 17.59 4.49
C GLU A 288 0.07 18.00 5.84
N ALA A 289 0.75 17.07 6.55
CA ALA A 289 1.40 17.37 7.83
C ALA A 289 2.52 18.40 7.70
N TYR A 290 3.19 18.45 6.55
CA TYR A 290 4.20 19.49 6.23
C TYR A 290 3.59 20.79 5.67
N GLY A 291 2.25 20.84 5.58
CA GLY A 291 1.48 22.04 5.24
C GLY A 291 1.16 22.20 3.76
N GLY A 292 1.24 21.14 2.97
CA GLY A 292 0.69 21.07 1.63
C GLY A 292 -0.83 20.93 1.66
N LYS A 293 -1.55 21.63 0.79
CA LYS A 293 -2.98 21.44 0.53
C LYS A 293 -3.13 20.57 -0.71
N LEU A 294 -3.71 19.37 -0.58
CA LEU A 294 -3.90 18.48 -1.72
C LEU A 294 -5.18 18.82 -2.48
N VAL A 295 -5.07 18.93 -3.80
CA VAL A 295 -6.19 19.13 -4.73
C VAL A 295 -6.09 18.07 -5.84
N TRP A 296 -7.18 17.36 -6.07
CA TRP A 296 -7.21 16.27 -7.04
C TRP A 296 -7.57 16.77 -8.42
N PHE A 297 -6.94 16.22 -9.46
CA PHE A 297 -7.30 16.46 -10.84
C PHE A 297 -7.18 15.18 -11.67
N SER A 298 -7.91 15.14 -12.79
CA SER A 298 -7.88 13.98 -13.70
C SER A 298 -7.21 14.35 -15.02
N PRO A 299 -6.01 13.81 -15.30
CA PRO A 299 -5.40 13.94 -16.62
C PRO A 299 -6.24 13.38 -17.77
N LEU A 300 -7.11 12.41 -17.51
CA LEU A 300 -8.01 11.84 -18.52
C LEU A 300 -9.22 12.73 -18.84
N ALA A 301 -9.78 13.41 -17.82
CA ALA A 301 -11.08 14.07 -17.97
C ALA A 301 -11.02 15.61 -18.00
N GLN A 302 -10.00 16.22 -17.41
CA GLN A 302 -9.86 17.68 -17.36
C GLN A 302 -8.95 18.18 -18.47
N GLU A 303 -9.18 19.41 -18.92
CA GLU A 303 -8.37 20.03 -19.98
C GLU A 303 -7.06 20.64 -19.48
N LYS A 304 -6.99 21.01 -18.20
CA LYS A 304 -5.84 21.67 -17.59
C LYS A 304 -5.66 21.24 -16.13
N ILE A 305 -4.45 21.44 -15.62
CA ILE A 305 -4.19 21.37 -14.19
C ILE A 305 -4.97 22.45 -13.44
N PRO A 306 -5.26 22.28 -12.11
CA PRO A 306 -5.88 23.31 -11.29
C PRO A 306 -5.09 24.63 -11.34
N GLU A 307 -5.77 25.76 -11.56
CA GLU A 307 -5.12 27.08 -11.69
C GLU A 307 -4.38 27.51 -10.41
N GLU A 308 -4.88 27.05 -9.26
CA GLU A 308 -4.26 27.32 -7.97
C GLU A 308 -3.03 26.46 -7.66
N ALA A 309 -2.68 25.51 -8.52
CA ALA A 309 -1.58 24.57 -8.25
C ALA A 309 -0.22 25.27 -8.12
N ASP A 310 0.51 24.90 -7.09
CA ASP A 310 1.88 25.34 -6.80
C ASP A 310 2.91 24.22 -6.97
N ALA A 311 2.46 22.96 -7.06
CA ALA A 311 3.27 21.79 -7.35
C ALA A 311 2.40 20.68 -7.97
N LEU A 312 3.02 19.75 -8.67
CA LEU A 312 2.39 18.57 -9.27
C LEU A 312 2.88 17.27 -8.62
N LEU A 313 1.94 16.36 -8.34
CA LEU A 313 2.23 14.97 -7.97
C LEU A 313 1.53 14.03 -8.93
N LEU A 314 2.30 13.35 -9.76
CA LEU A 314 1.87 12.37 -10.75
C LEU A 314 2.28 10.97 -10.24
N GLY A 315 1.35 10.26 -9.61
CA GLY A 315 1.62 8.93 -9.05
C GLY A 315 1.65 7.84 -10.10
N GLY A 316 1.87 6.62 -9.64
CA GLY A 316 1.76 5.44 -10.47
C GLY A 316 0.32 5.06 -10.80
N GLY A 317 0.18 4.02 -11.61
CA GLY A 317 -1.08 3.49 -12.09
C GLY A 317 -0.88 2.67 -13.34
N TYR A 318 -1.85 2.79 -14.25
CA TYR A 318 -1.87 2.07 -15.53
C TYR A 318 -2.07 3.04 -16.71
N PRO A 319 -1.17 4.01 -16.93
CA PRO A 319 -1.32 4.98 -18.01
C PRO A 319 -1.29 4.33 -19.40
N GLU A 320 -0.61 3.19 -19.55
CA GLU A 320 -0.55 2.42 -20.78
C GLU A 320 -1.91 1.90 -21.25
N LEU A 321 -2.82 1.60 -20.32
CA LEU A 321 -4.19 1.18 -20.63
C LEU A 321 -5.07 2.36 -21.08
N CYS A 322 -4.63 3.58 -20.83
CA CYS A 322 -5.30 4.82 -21.19
C CYS A 322 -4.45 5.66 -22.15
N ALA A 323 -3.40 5.10 -22.77
CA ALA A 323 -2.39 5.82 -23.53
C ALA A 323 -2.98 6.69 -24.64
N ARG A 324 -3.92 6.13 -25.40
CA ARG A 324 -4.64 6.87 -26.45
C ARG A 324 -5.41 8.06 -25.89
N GLN A 325 -6.20 7.85 -24.82
CA GLN A 325 -7.01 8.92 -24.22
C GLN A 325 -6.14 10.03 -23.63
N LEU A 326 -5.04 9.68 -22.96
CA LEU A 326 -4.03 10.62 -22.45
C LEU A 326 -3.40 11.41 -23.61
N SER A 327 -3.10 10.75 -24.72
CA SER A 327 -2.53 11.36 -25.93
C SER A 327 -3.49 12.33 -26.59
N GLU A 328 -4.76 11.99 -26.72
CA GLU A 328 -5.81 12.83 -27.32
C GLU A 328 -6.09 14.08 -26.48
N ASN A 329 -5.84 14.07 -25.17
CA ASN A 329 -5.97 15.25 -24.30
C ASN A 329 -4.76 16.20 -24.41
N VAL A 330 -4.62 16.82 -25.58
CA VAL A 330 -3.52 17.73 -25.91
C VAL A 330 -3.45 18.93 -24.96
N SER A 331 -4.61 19.46 -24.55
CA SER A 331 -4.69 20.61 -23.65
C SER A 331 -4.06 20.31 -22.29
N MET A 332 -4.37 19.15 -21.69
CA MET A 332 -3.79 18.72 -20.41
C MET A 332 -2.29 18.48 -20.54
N ARG A 333 -1.83 17.77 -21.60
CA ARG A 333 -0.40 17.53 -21.83
C ARG A 333 0.40 18.82 -21.92
N ASN A 334 -0.13 19.81 -22.66
CA ASN A 334 0.49 21.13 -22.78
C ASN A 334 0.48 21.89 -21.44
N SER A 335 -0.63 21.83 -20.71
CA SER A 335 -0.76 22.48 -19.40
C SER A 335 0.28 21.95 -18.39
N ILE A 336 0.52 20.63 -18.35
CA ILE A 336 1.55 20.01 -17.50
C ILE A 336 2.94 20.41 -17.97
N ARG A 337 3.21 20.36 -19.28
CA ARG A 337 4.50 20.75 -19.85
C ARG A 337 4.84 22.19 -19.51
N GLU A 338 3.95 23.11 -19.84
CA GLU A 338 4.13 24.54 -19.59
C GLU A 338 4.35 24.84 -18.10
N ALA A 339 3.61 24.18 -17.20
CA ALA A 339 3.76 24.37 -15.78
C ALA A 339 5.17 23.96 -15.29
N ILE A 340 5.65 22.80 -15.71
CA ILE A 340 6.97 22.30 -15.31
C ILE A 340 8.10 23.14 -15.94
N GLU A 341 7.99 23.47 -17.23
CA GLU A 341 8.96 24.34 -17.92
C GLU A 341 9.02 25.75 -17.30
N ASN A 342 7.91 26.24 -16.75
CA ASN A 342 7.84 27.51 -16.01
C ASN A 342 8.30 27.38 -14.55
N GLY A 343 8.86 26.23 -14.16
CA GLY A 343 9.52 26.00 -12.88
C GLY A 343 8.59 25.53 -11.75
N MET A 344 7.37 25.07 -12.06
CA MET A 344 6.51 24.44 -11.06
C MET A 344 7.14 23.14 -10.57
N PRO A 345 7.35 22.95 -9.24
CA PRO A 345 7.90 21.72 -8.69
C PRO A 345 7.02 20.51 -9.00
N SER A 346 7.65 19.38 -9.31
CA SER A 346 6.90 18.17 -9.65
C SER A 346 7.57 16.89 -9.17
N VAL A 347 6.74 15.95 -8.75
CA VAL A 347 7.11 14.56 -8.44
C VAL A 347 6.33 13.64 -9.37
N ALA A 348 7.02 12.74 -10.07
CA ALA A 348 6.39 11.76 -10.95
C ALA A 348 6.97 10.35 -10.70
N GLU A 349 6.10 9.42 -10.32
CA GLU A 349 6.47 8.05 -9.99
C GLU A 349 5.84 7.07 -10.99
N CYS A 350 6.64 6.10 -11.49
CA CYS A 350 6.20 4.98 -12.33
C CYS A 350 5.30 5.44 -13.50
N GLY A 351 3.99 5.26 -13.43
CA GLY A 351 3.04 5.71 -14.47
C GLY A 351 3.11 7.22 -14.74
N GLY A 352 3.25 8.03 -13.68
CA GLY A 352 3.45 9.47 -13.81
C GLY A 352 4.74 9.82 -14.52
N PHE A 353 5.81 9.10 -14.23
CA PHE A 353 7.09 9.21 -14.93
C PHE A 353 6.97 8.83 -16.41
N MET A 354 6.26 7.74 -16.73
CA MET A 354 5.99 7.34 -18.11
C MET A 354 5.24 8.42 -18.87
N TYR A 355 4.27 9.08 -18.24
CA TYR A 355 3.48 10.16 -18.86
C TYR A 355 4.30 11.43 -19.17
N LEU A 356 5.40 11.67 -18.47
CA LEU A 356 6.28 12.83 -18.75
C LEU A 356 7.17 12.66 -19.98
N HIS A 357 7.30 11.47 -20.56
CA HIS A 357 8.10 11.21 -21.77
C HIS A 357 7.49 11.83 -23.02
N GLU A 358 8.26 11.79 -24.11
CA GLU A 358 7.78 12.19 -25.45
C GLU A 358 6.67 11.27 -25.92
N SER A 359 6.78 9.97 -25.64
CA SER A 359 5.77 8.98 -26.00
C SER A 359 5.82 7.73 -25.12
N MET A 360 4.76 6.92 -25.22
CA MET A 360 4.61 5.65 -24.55
C MET A 360 3.89 4.66 -25.44
N THR A 361 4.31 3.38 -25.45
CA THR A 361 3.54 2.31 -26.09
C THR A 361 2.38 1.87 -25.20
N ASP A 362 1.24 1.54 -25.81
CA ASP A 362 0.16 0.82 -25.14
C ASP A 362 0.42 -0.69 -25.06
N GLU A 363 -0.56 -1.49 -24.61
CA GLU A 363 -0.44 -2.94 -24.53
C GLU A 363 -0.39 -3.63 -25.92
N GLU A 364 -0.98 -3.01 -26.93
CA GLU A 364 -0.96 -3.46 -28.33
C GLU A 364 0.35 -3.09 -29.04
N GLY A 365 1.19 -2.26 -28.43
CA GLY A 365 2.47 -1.80 -28.98
C GLY A 365 2.37 -0.56 -29.85
N GLU A 366 1.20 0.10 -29.89
CA GLU A 366 1.01 1.39 -30.58
C GLU A 366 1.65 2.50 -29.73
N ASN A 367 2.36 3.41 -30.40
CA ASN A 367 3.10 4.49 -29.73
C ASN A 367 2.28 5.79 -29.70
N TRP A 368 2.06 6.32 -28.50
CA TRP A 368 1.21 7.47 -28.25
C TRP A 368 2.03 8.65 -27.69
N PRO A 369 1.90 9.87 -28.25
CA PRO A 369 2.50 11.08 -27.70
C PRO A 369 2.04 11.36 -26.26
N MET A 370 2.99 11.71 -25.39
CA MET A 370 2.77 12.05 -23.98
C MET A 370 3.14 13.51 -23.69
N ALA A 371 3.42 13.88 -22.45
CA ALA A 371 3.69 15.28 -22.08
C ALA A 371 4.97 15.84 -22.71
N GLY A 372 5.96 15.03 -23.05
CA GLY A 372 7.13 15.41 -23.82
C GLY A 372 8.12 16.31 -23.09
N ILE A 373 8.28 16.10 -21.80
CA ILE A 373 9.25 16.79 -20.94
C ILE A 373 10.55 16.02 -20.92
N ILE A 374 10.45 14.69 -20.82
CA ILE A 374 11.60 13.78 -20.83
C ILE A 374 11.77 13.24 -22.25
N THR A 375 12.95 13.42 -22.81
CA THR A 375 13.28 12.87 -24.14
C THR A 375 13.31 11.35 -24.13
N GLY A 376 12.80 10.74 -25.19
CA GLY A 376 12.71 9.30 -25.35
C GLY A 376 11.32 8.76 -25.06
N SER A 377 11.20 7.45 -25.09
CA SER A 377 9.91 6.74 -25.02
C SER A 377 9.92 5.66 -23.95
N CYS A 378 8.72 5.31 -23.46
CA CYS A 378 8.51 4.16 -22.59
C CYS A 378 7.90 2.99 -23.37
N HIS A 379 8.49 1.81 -23.22
CA HIS A 379 8.13 0.61 -23.98
C HIS A 379 7.83 -0.58 -23.10
N ASN A 380 6.79 -1.34 -23.43
CA ASN A 380 6.55 -2.65 -22.82
C ASN A 380 7.65 -3.64 -23.25
N ARG A 381 8.36 -4.21 -22.28
CA ARG A 381 9.43 -5.19 -22.53
C ARG A 381 8.90 -6.64 -22.63
N GLY A 382 7.61 -6.88 -22.47
CA GLY A 382 7.01 -8.22 -22.47
C GLY A 382 7.45 -9.11 -21.31
N LYS A 383 8.25 -8.57 -20.39
CA LYS A 383 8.74 -9.24 -19.19
C LYS A 383 8.93 -8.23 -18.07
N LEU A 384 8.92 -8.71 -16.86
CA LEU A 384 9.17 -7.90 -15.67
C LEU A 384 10.58 -7.28 -15.74
N VAL A 385 10.66 -5.94 -15.74
CA VAL A 385 11.92 -5.18 -15.81
C VAL A 385 12.54 -5.05 -14.44
N ARG A 386 11.76 -4.57 -13.47
CA ARG A 386 12.17 -4.41 -12.08
C ARG A 386 11.07 -4.91 -11.15
N PHE A 387 11.51 -5.46 -10.01
CA PHE A 387 10.58 -5.97 -8.99
C PHE A 387 11.19 -5.89 -7.59
N GLY A 388 10.39 -5.43 -6.63
CA GLY A 388 10.63 -5.50 -5.20
C GLY A 388 11.32 -4.27 -4.62
N TYR A 389 11.71 -4.37 -3.38
CA TYR A 389 12.25 -3.27 -2.59
C TYR A 389 13.59 -2.75 -3.07
N VAL A 390 13.79 -1.45 -2.91
CA VAL A 390 15.05 -0.74 -3.18
C VAL A 390 15.27 0.36 -2.14
N ASN A 391 16.54 0.66 -1.86
CA ASN A 391 16.97 1.90 -1.24
C ASN A 391 17.44 2.83 -2.34
N VAL A 392 16.91 4.05 -2.39
CA VAL A 392 17.29 5.07 -3.38
C VAL A 392 18.09 6.14 -2.69
N THR A 393 19.25 6.46 -3.23
CA THR A 393 20.16 7.53 -2.75
C THR A 393 20.46 8.50 -3.88
N GLU A 394 20.50 9.78 -3.56
CA GLU A 394 20.96 10.83 -4.48
C GLU A 394 22.46 10.78 -4.66
N GLN A 395 22.92 11.12 -5.87
CA GLN A 395 24.35 11.36 -6.13
C GLN A 395 24.75 12.79 -5.71
N THR A 396 23.85 13.74 -5.86
CA THR A 396 23.98 15.11 -5.34
C THR A 396 22.80 15.35 -4.39
N SER A 397 23.05 15.87 -3.21
CA SER A 397 21.99 15.96 -2.19
C SER A 397 21.11 17.19 -2.38
N HIS A 398 19.86 16.99 -2.75
CA HIS A 398 18.80 17.99 -2.81
C HIS A 398 17.60 17.59 -1.96
N PHE A 399 16.87 16.52 -2.37
CA PHE A 399 15.65 16.07 -1.71
C PHE A 399 15.87 15.22 -0.45
N LEU A 400 16.91 14.38 -0.43
CA LEU A 400 17.04 13.32 0.58
C LEU A 400 17.92 13.69 1.78
N ALA A 401 18.56 14.86 1.77
CA ALA A 401 19.47 15.31 2.83
C ALA A 401 20.57 14.28 3.16
N GLY A 402 21.10 13.59 2.16
CA GLY A 402 22.18 12.60 2.28
C GLY A 402 21.77 11.26 2.90
N LYS A 403 20.48 10.99 3.05
CA LYS A 403 19.97 9.71 3.57
C LYS A 403 19.15 8.99 2.49
N PRO A 404 19.15 7.63 2.44
CA PRO A 404 18.33 6.91 1.49
C PRO A 404 16.84 7.09 1.76
N VAL A 405 16.02 7.04 0.72
CA VAL A 405 14.59 6.81 0.81
C VAL A 405 14.29 5.36 0.40
N ARG A 406 13.36 4.72 1.09
CA ARG A 406 12.92 3.36 0.77
C ARG A 406 11.82 3.41 -0.27
N ALA A 407 11.91 2.51 -1.24
CA ALA A 407 11.01 2.46 -2.37
C ALA A 407 10.73 1.02 -2.80
N HIS A 408 9.80 0.89 -3.72
CA HIS A 408 9.44 -0.36 -4.36
C HIS A 408 9.32 -0.12 -5.86
N GLU A 409 9.72 -1.10 -6.66
CA GLU A 409 9.50 -1.12 -8.11
C GLU A 409 8.73 -2.37 -8.50
N PHE A 410 7.80 -2.23 -9.43
CA PHE A 410 7.09 -3.32 -10.07
C PHE A 410 6.57 -2.85 -11.43
N HIS A 411 7.37 -3.05 -12.50
CA HIS A 411 6.98 -2.58 -13.83
C HIS A 411 7.49 -3.49 -14.95
N TYR A 412 6.69 -3.56 -16.03
CA TYR A 412 6.99 -4.26 -17.28
C TYR A 412 7.46 -3.31 -18.38
N TYR A 413 7.22 -2.02 -18.17
CA TYR A 413 7.69 -0.95 -19.04
C TYR A 413 9.10 -0.52 -18.66
N ASP A 414 9.87 -0.09 -19.64
CA ASP A 414 11.18 0.50 -19.45
C ASP A 414 11.29 1.79 -20.28
N SER A 415 12.11 2.70 -19.82
CA SER A 415 12.36 3.96 -20.51
C SER A 415 13.69 3.92 -21.28
N ASP A 416 13.75 4.63 -22.40
CA ASP A 416 15.00 4.93 -23.09
C ASP A 416 15.87 5.91 -22.28
N ASN A 417 15.27 6.60 -21.29
CA ASN A 417 15.92 7.61 -20.46
C ASN A 417 15.41 7.53 -19.00
N ASN A 418 16.03 6.67 -18.20
CA ASN A 418 15.67 6.43 -16.81
C ASN A 418 16.21 7.47 -15.80
N GLY A 419 17.02 8.43 -16.27
CA GLY A 419 17.74 9.37 -15.42
C GLY A 419 18.96 8.75 -14.73
N GLU A 420 19.82 9.62 -14.21
CA GLU A 420 21.11 9.22 -13.59
C GLU A 420 21.36 9.92 -12.25
N SER A 421 20.41 10.73 -11.74
CA SER A 421 20.62 11.54 -10.52
C SER A 421 20.68 10.69 -9.25
N CYS A 422 20.11 9.48 -9.27
CA CYS A 422 20.05 8.60 -8.11
C CYS A 422 20.56 7.20 -8.41
N VAL A 423 20.89 6.48 -7.34
CA VAL A 423 21.22 5.04 -7.38
C VAL A 423 20.22 4.27 -6.54
N ALA A 424 19.54 3.31 -7.19
CA ALA A 424 18.70 2.33 -6.52
C ALA A 424 19.49 1.07 -6.21
N VAL A 425 19.38 0.55 -4.97
CA VAL A 425 20.13 -0.62 -4.49
C VAL A 425 19.18 -1.64 -3.89
N LYS A 426 19.24 -2.89 -4.33
CA LYS A 426 18.51 -4.01 -3.72
C LYS A 426 19.01 -4.30 -2.31
N PRO A 427 18.13 -4.36 -1.28
CA PRO A 427 18.56 -4.45 0.12
C PRO A 427 19.30 -5.74 0.48
N VAL A 428 19.02 -6.86 -0.21
CA VAL A 428 19.63 -8.16 0.10
C VAL A 428 20.74 -8.52 -0.87
N ARG A 429 20.48 -8.32 -2.17
CA ARG A 429 21.41 -8.76 -3.22
C ARG A 429 22.49 -7.73 -3.55
N GLY A 430 22.31 -6.48 -3.15
CA GLY A 430 23.23 -5.37 -3.45
C GLY A 430 23.28 -4.97 -4.94
N THR A 431 22.46 -5.57 -5.79
CA THR A 431 22.35 -5.16 -7.20
C THR A 431 21.86 -3.72 -7.26
N SER A 432 22.52 -2.89 -8.08
CA SER A 432 22.25 -1.48 -8.19
C SER A 432 22.13 -1.03 -9.65
N TRP A 433 21.47 0.11 -9.85
CA TRP A 433 21.35 0.80 -11.13
C TRP A 433 21.13 2.29 -10.90
N THR A 434 21.52 3.11 -11.88
CA THR A 434 21.17 4.53 -11.91
C THR A 434 19.72 4.71 -12.32
N CYS A 435 19.09 5.73 -11.79
CA CYS A 435 17.69 6.07 -12.05
C CYS A 435 17.40 7.50 -11.62
N ILE A 436 16.21 7.98 -11.95
CA ILE A 436 15.62 9.25 -11.53
C ILE A 436 16.29 10.45 -12.21
N HIS A 437 15.44 11.30 -12.78
CA HIS A 437 15.74 12.68 -13.10
C HIS A 437 15.41 13.53 -11.88
N GLU A 438 16.40 14.21 -11.34
CA GLU A 438 16.25 15.02 -10.13
C GLU A 438 17.01 16.32 -10.28
N ASP A 439 16.40 17.40 -9.86
CA ASP A 439 16.98 18.73 -9.68
C ASP A 439 16.40 19.39 -8.41
N ASP A 440 16.62 20.68 -8.19
CA ASP A 440 16.12 21.38 -6.99
C ASP A 440 14.58 21.39 -6.85
N ARG A 441 13.82 21.10 -7.90
CA ARG A 441 12.35 21.21 -7.95
C ARG A 441 11.65 19.94 -8.35
N ASN A 442 12.34 19.03 -9.05
CA ASN A 442 11.75 17.90 -9.73
C ASN A 442 12.33 16.56 -9.29
N TRP A 443 11.46 15.53 -9.24
CA TRP A 443 11.85 14.16 -8.96
C TRP A 443 11.01 13.20 -9.82
N TRP A 444 11.60 12.57 -10.84
CA TRP A 444 10.89 11.72 -11.79
C TRP A 444 11.59 10.39 -12.00
N GLY A 445 10.89 9.27 -11.78
CA GLY A 445 11.44 7.95 -12.00
C GLY A 445 10.46 6.81 -11.75
N TYR A 446 10.90 5.57 -11.99
CA TYR A 446 10.08 4.38 -11.76
C TYR A 446 9.85 4.04 -10.27
N PRO A 447 10.82 4.25 -9.35
CA PRO A 447 10.63 3.86 -7.96
C PRO A 447 9.42 4.55 -7.31
N HIS A 448 8.55 3.75 -6.68
CA HIS A 448 7.49 4.25 -5.81
C HIS A 448 8.07 4.49 -4.43
N LEU A 449 8.20 5.73 -4.03
CA LEU A 449 8.80 6.11 -2.76
C LEU A 449 7.81 5.93 -1.59
N TYR A 450 8.33 5.50 -0.45
CA TYR A 450 7.62 5.60 0.80
C TYR A 450 8.16 6.79 1.61
N TYR A 451 7.51 7.94 1.49
CA TYR A 451 7.98 9.22 2.03
C TYR A 451 8.27 9.21 3.53
N PRO A 452 7.48 8.51 4.38
CA PRO A 452 7.80 8.44 5.80
C PRO A 452 9.14 7.77 6.12
N SER A 453 9.76 7.03 5.19
CA SER A 453 11.09 6.45 5.38
C SER A 453 12.21 7.49 5.37
N ASN A 454 11.98 8.62 4.69
CA ASN A 454 12.85 9.80 4.71
C ASN A 454 12.02 11.08 4.57
N PRO A 455 11.53 11.67 5.68
CA PRO A 455 10.67 12.86 5.65
C PRO A 455 11.31 14.11 5.03
N ALA A 456 12.65 14.16 4.89
CA ALA A 456 13.34 15.27 4.23
C ALA A 456 12.87 15.45 2.78
N PHE A 457 12.48 14.36 2.11
CA PHE A 457 11.89 14.40 0.76
C PHE A 457 10.65 15.30 0.72
N VAL A 458 9.71 15.08 1.64
CA VAL A 458 8.47 15.86 1.71
C VAL A 458 8.76 17.30 2.15
N GLU A 459 9.65 17.49 3.12
CA GLU A 459 10.06 18.81 3.56
C GLU A 459 10.58 19.65 2.40
N HIS A 460 11.48 19.09 1.59
CA HIS A 460 12.03 19.75 0.41
C HIS A 460 10.94 20.06 -0.62
N PHE A 461 10.13 19.08 -1.00
CA PHE A 461 9.10 19.25 -2.03
C PHE A 461 8.06 20.31 -1.65
N VAL A 462 7.56 20.26 -0.40
CA VAL A 462 6.61 21.29 0.10
C VAL A 462 7.27 22.65 0.19
N GLN A 463 8.55 22.72 0.50
CA GLN A 463 9.30 23.99 0.52
C GLN A 463 9.50 24.57 -0.90
N ALA A 464 9.81 23.73 -1.88
CA ALA A 464 9.88 24.15 -3.27
C ALA A 464 8.52 24.69 -3.76
N ALA A 465 7.42 24.00 -3.42
CA ALA A 465 6.07 24.46 -3.73
C ALA A 465 5.74 25.83 -3.10
N ARG A 466 6.15 26.09 -1.84
CA ARG A 466 5.98 27.40 -1.20
C ARG A 466 6.77 28.51 -1.92
N LEU A 467 7.99 28.20 -2.34
CA LEU A 467 8.81 29.16 -3.09
C LEU A 467 8.15 29.51 -4.41
N TYR A 468 7.68 28.51 -5.16
CA TYR A 468 6.96 28.73 -6.43
C TYR A 468 5.68 29.53 -6.20
N HIS A 469 4.89 29.25 -5.16
CA HIS A 469 3.71 30.01 -4.78
C HIS A 469 4.02 31.51 -4.61
N ARG A 470 5.11 31.85 -3.94
CA ARG A 470 5.56 33.25 -3.76
C ARG A 470 6.00 33.88 -5.07
N GLU A 471 6.78 33.17 -5.89
CA GLU A 471 7.26 33.64 -7.18
C GLU A 471 6.07 33.94 -8.14
N ARG A 472 5.05 33.07 -8.14
CA ARG A 472 3.83 33.24 -8.94
C ARG A 472 3.02 34.44 -8.50
N ASN A 473 2.85 34.65 -7.19
CA ASN A 473 2.05 35.76 -6.65
C ASN A 473 2.79 37.11 -6.64
N ALA A 474 4.09 37.12 -6.91
CA ALA A 474 4.90 38.33 -7.04
C ALA A 474 4.94 38.90 -8.46
N LYS A 475 4.49 38.11 -9.45
CA LYS A 475 4.35 38.51 -10.88
C LYS A 475 2.97 39.10 -11.12
#